data_8b1b97e64c2c02cd8eb5ab1035f28d8c
#
_entry.id   8b1b97e64c2c02cd8eb5ab1035f28d8c
#
_cell.length_a   1.000
_cell.length_b   1.000
_cell.length_c   1.000
_cell.angle_alpha   90.00
_cell.angle_beta   90.00
_cell.angle_gamma   90.00
#
_symmetry.space_group_name_H-M   'P 1'
#
loop_
_entity.id
_entity.type
_entity.pdbx_description
1 polymer ?
#
loop_
_entity_poly.entity_id
_entity_poly.type
_entity_poly.pdbx_seq_one_letter_code
_entity_poly.pdbx_strand_id
1 'polypeptide(L)'
;IALKTATTNRELPEIPSVSDIWKIADFYEREVFDFYGITFVGHPDMRRLYLRNDWIGYPMRKDNDPEKDNPLCMTNEETFDTTQEIELNPDGTIKNKETKLFGEEEYVVNIGPQHPATHGVMRFRVSLEGEIIRKIDANCGYIHRGIEKMNESLTYPQTLALTDRLDYLGAHQNRHALCMCIEKAMGIEVSERVQYIRTIMDELQRIDSHLLFYSCLAMDLGALTAFFYGFRDREKILDIFEETCGGRLIMNYNTIGGVQGDLHPNFVKRVKEFIPYMRGIIHEYHDIFTGNIIAQSRMKGVGVLSREDAISFGCTGGTGRASGWACDVRKRMPYGVYDKVDFKEIVYTEGDCFARYLVRMDEIMESLNIIEQLIDNIPEGPYQEKMKPIIRVPEGSYYAAVEGSRGEFGVFLESQGDKTPYRLHYRATG
;
A
#
# COMPACT_ATOMS: atom_id res chain seq x y z
N ILE A 1 -0.17 16.48 11.13
CA ILE A 1 0.99 17.18 11.74
C ILE A 1 2.24 16.61 11.09
N ALA A 2 3.09 17.46 10.52
CA ALA A 2 4.38 17.08 9.96
C ALA A 2 5.48 17.53 10.94
N LEU A 3 6.34 16.59 11.32
CA LEU A 3 7.56 16.87 12.07
C LEU A 3 8.72 16.89 11.08
N LYS A 4 9.53 17.94 11.11
CA LYS A 4 10.75 18.06 10.30
C LYS A 4 11.95 18.12 11.22
N THR A 5 12.99 17.36 10.89
CA THR A 5 14.29 17.40 11.55
C THR A 5 15.39 17.52 10.51
N ALA A 6 16.57 17.90 10.93
CA ALA A 6 17.75 17.98 10.07
C ALA A 6 18.99 17.53 10.83
N THR A 7 19.93 16.94 10.10
CA THR A 7 21.27 16.66 10.61
C THR A 7 22.26 17.70 10.09
N THR A 8 23.27 18.01 10.89
CA THR A 8 24.35 18.95 10.51
C THR A 8 25.51 18.25 9.82
N ASN A 9 25.62 16.94 9.96
CA ASN A 9 26.70 16.15 9.35
C ASN A 9 26.13 15.34 8.17
N ARG A 10 26.57 15.65 6.96
CA ARG A 10 26.12 14.95 5.75
C ARG A 10 26.83 13.61 5.53
N GLU A 11 28.07 13.47 6.01
CA GLU A 11 28.85 12.24 5.79
C GLU A 11 28.42 11.15 6.76
N LEU A 12 28.17 11.51 8.01
CA LEU A 12 27.66 10.62 9.06
C LEU A 12 26.39 11.24 9.66
N PRO A 13 25.28 11.22 8.91
CA PRO A 13 24.03 11.79 9.40
C PRO A 13 23.40 10.88 10.45
N GLU A 14 23.09 11.47 11.61
CA GLU A 14 22.44 10.77 12.70
C GLU A 14 21.28 11.59 13.28
N ILE A 15 20.24 10.89 13.71
CA ILE A 15 19.08 11.45 14.40
C ILE A 15 18.59 10.45 15.46
N PRO A 16 17.91 10.91 16.54
CA PRO A 16 17.31 9.99 17.50
C PRO A 16 16.23 9.10 16.85
N SER A 17 16.19 7.83 17.25
CA SER A 17 15.09 6.91 16.89
C SER A 17 13.79 7.32 17.61
N VAL A 18 12.65 6.99 16.98
CA VAL A 18 11.32 7.08 17.56
C VAL A 18 10.62 5.71 17.63
N SER A 19 11.38 4.65 17.52
CA SER A 19 10.88 3.27 17.55
C SER A 19 10.34 2.85 18.93
N ASP A 20 10.73 3.56 20.00
CA ASP A 20 10.17 3.42 21.35
C ASP A 20 8.76 4.01 21.46
N ILE A 21 8.40 4.96 20.59
CA ILE A 21 7.07 5.59 20.54
C ILE A 21 6.15 4.83 19.58
N TRP A 22 6.65 4.50 18.39
CA TRP A 22 5.89 3.80 17.34
C TRP A 22 6.65 2.58 16.82
N LYS A 23 6.07 1.40 16.95
CA LYS A 23 6.68 0.14 16.48
C LYS A 23 6.98 0.12 14.98
N ILE A 24 6.16 0.80 14.17
CA ILE A 24 6.39 0.90 12.72
C ILE A 24 7.66 1.66 12.37
N ALA A 25 8.14 2.54 13.26
CA ALA A 25 9.36 3.28 13.04
C ALA A 25 10.57 2.37 12.89
N ASP A 26 10.59 1.19 13.53
CA ASP A 26 11.63 0.16 13.30
C ASP A 26 11.85 -0.06 11.79
N PHE A 27 10.81 -0.37 11.04
CA PHE A 27 10.94 -0.64 9.61
C PHE A 27 11.23 0.61 8.77
N TYR A 28 10.58 1.72 9.05
CA TYR A 28 10.80 2.96 8.29
C TYR A 28 12.16 3.59 8.54
N GLU A 29 12.68 3.53 9.74
CA GLU A 29 14.03 4.01 10.07
C GLU A 29 15.09 3.12 9.40
N ARG A 30 14.89 1.81 9.36
CA ARG A 30 15.75 0.88 8.61
C ARG A 30 15.70 1.15 7.10
N GLU A 31 14.54 1.45 6.52
CA GLU A 31 14.42 1.85 5.13
C GLU A 31 15.22 3.13 4.85
N VAL A 32 15.09 4.15 5.70
CA VAL A 32 15.82 5.41 5.56
C VAL A 32 17.33 5.22 5.73
N PHE A 33 17.75 4.40 6.69
CA PHE A 33 19.16 3.99 6.83
C PHE A 33 19.65 3.30 5.57
N ASP A 34 18.91 2.30 5.10
CA ASP A 34 19.29 1.45 3.97
C ASP A 34 19.48 2.25 2.68
N PHE A 35 18.62 3.22 2.42
CA PHE A 35 18.62 3.98 1.17
C PHE A 35 19.35 5.33 1.24
N TYR A 36 19.48 5.95 2.42
CA TYR A 36 20.06 7.29 2.58
C TYR A 36 21.27 7.35 3.50
N GLY A 37 21.49 6.29 4.31
CA GLY A 37 22.61 6.25 5.27
C GLY A 37 22.41 7.11 6.50
N ILE A 38 21.19 7.43 6.87
CA ILE A 38 20.89 8.15 8.11
C ILE A 38 20.82 7.13 9.24
N THR A 39 21.69 7.27 10.24
CA THR A 39 21.72 6.40 11.41
C THR A 39 20.73 6.89 12.47
N PHE A 40 19.93 5.99 13.01
CA PHE A 40 18.97 6.28 14.08
C PHE A 40 19.50 5.81 15.42
N VAL A 41 19.90 6.76 16.24
CA VAL A 41 20.47 6.48 17.57
C VAL A 41 19.38 5.98 18.52
N GLY A 42 19.62 4.87 19.20
CA GLY A 42 18.64 4.19 20.06
C GLY A 42 17.73 3.20 19.32
N HIS A 43 17.95 2.97 18.04
CA HIS A 43 17.22 1.96 17.28
C HIS A 43 17.63 0.54 17.70
N PRO A 44 16.66 -0.39 17.93
CA PRO A 44 16.95 -1.73 18.45
C PRO A 44 17.59 -2.68 17.44
N ASP A 45 17.45 -2.41 16.12
CA ASP A 45 17.93 -3.30 15.07
C ASP A 45 18.15 -2.57 13.73
N MET A 46 19.27 -1.85 13.58
CA MET A 46 19.59 -0.99 12.43
C MET A 46 20.19 -1.79 11.24
N ARG A 47 19.70 -2.99 10.97
CA ARG A 47 20.06 -3.76 9.78
C ARG A 47 19.45 -3.18 8.52
N ARG A 48 20.10 -3.38 7.37
CA ARG A 48 19.46 -3.13 6.07
C ARG A 48 18.15 -3.93 5.95
N LEU A 49 17.17 -3.38 5.26
CA LEU A 49 15.84 -3.97 5.11
C LEU A 49 15.63 -4.53 3.69
N TYR A 50 15.99 -3.78 2.67
CA TYR A 50 15.75 -4.07 1.25
C TYR A 50 16.99 -4.49 0.50
N LEU A 51 18.13 -3.88 0.81
CA LEU A 51 19.39 -4.15 0.12
C LEU A 51 20.13 -5.32 0.79
N ARG A 52 21.00 -5.95 0.02
CA ARG A 52 21.89 -7.01 0.53
C ARG A 52 22.86 -6.43 1.56
N ASN A 53 23.38 -7.28 2.43
CA ASN A 53 24.35 -6.90 3.47
C ASN A 53 25.63 -6.28 2.91
N ASP A 54 26.06 -6.80 1.76
CA ASP A 54 27.29 -6.42 1.06
C ASP A 54 27.11 -5.23 0.10
N TRP A 55 25.95 -4.61 0.09
CA TRP A 55 25.70 -3.42 -0.74
C TRP A 55 26.56 -2.24 -0.28
N ILE A 56 27.25 -1.59 -1.21
CA ILE A 56 28.08 -0.43 -0.96
C ILE A 56 27.31 0.84 -1.28
N GLY A 57 27.35 1.84 -0.38
CA GLY A 57 26.68 3.12 -0.59
C GLY A 57 25.18 3.12 -0.31
N TYR A 58 24.51 4.20 -0.73
CA TYR A 58 23.10 4.52 -0.44
C TYR A 58 22.40 5.01 -1.71
N PRO A 59 21.66 4.13 -2.41
CA PRO A 59 21.24 4.36 -3.80
C PRO A 59 20.23 5.49 -3.99
N MET A 60 19.48 5.87 -2.95
CA MET A 60 18.49 6.95 -3.07
C MET A 60 19.08 8.35 -2.88
N ARG A 61 20.33 8.46 -2.46
CA ARG A 61 21.02 9.76 -2.34
C ARG A 61 21.20 10.40 -3.71
N LYS A 62 21.19 11.74 -3.75
CA LYS A 62 21.39 12.53 -4.98
C LYS A 62 22.82 12.45 -5.53
N ASP A 63 23.78 12.18 -4.66
CA ASP A 63 25.22 12.07 -4.96
C ASP A 63 25.67 10.63 -5.18
N ASN A 64 24.76 9.65 -5.18
CA ASN A 64 25.07 8.25 -5.49
C ASN A 64 25.40 8.07 -6.97
N ASP A 65 26.51 7.42 -7.24
CA ASP A 65 26.96 7.05 -8.59
C ASP A 65 26.87 5.52 -8.74
N PRO A 66 25.86 4.97 -9.43
CA PRO A 66 25.65 3.53 -9.53
C PRO A 66 26.84 2.77 -10.16
N GLU A 67 27.63 3.43 -11.02
CA GLU A 67 28.77 2.83 -11.70
C GLU A 67 29.99 2.68 -10.78
N LYS A 68 30.13 3.60 -9.81
CA LYS A 68 31.24 3.58 -8.86
C LYS A 68 30.88 2.90 -7.55
N ASP A 69 29.65 3.16 -7.06
CA ASP A 69 29.27 2.83 -5.70
C ASP A 69 28.75 1.40 -5.57
N ASN A 70 28.33 0.76 -6.67
CA ASN A 70 27.79 -0.58 -6.62
C ASN A 70 28.19 -1.44 -7.82
N PRO A 71 29.45 -1.89 -7.91
CA PRO A 71 29.80 -2.97 -8.80
C PRO A 71 28.95 -4.18 -8.43
N LEU A 72 28.51 -4.93 -9.43
CA LEU A 72 27.68 -6.14 -9.27
C LEU A 72 28.15 -6.96 -8.06
N CYS A 73 27.36 -6.96 -7.01
CA CYS A 73 27.62 -7.73 -5.81
C CYS A 73 27.51 -9.21 -6.12
N MET A 74 28.61 -9.94 -5.91
CA MET A 74 28.74 -11.34 -6.29
C MET A 74 28.81 -12.28 -5.08
N THR A 75 28.68 -11.76 -3.86
CA THR A 75 28.67 -12.58 -2.65
C THR A 75 27.31 -13.24 -2.44
N ASN A 76 27.28 -14.33 -1.65
CA ASN A 76 26.04 -15.04 -1.31
C ASN A 76 25.39 -14.53 -0.01
N GLU A 77 25.94 -13.49 0.61
CA GLU A 77 25.42 -12.95 1.86
C GLU A 77 24.17 -12.07 1.62
N GLU A 78 23.03 -12.70 1.71
CA GLU A 78 21.71 -12.04 1.49
C GLU A 78 21.01 -11.65 2.78
N THR A 79 21.43 -12.17 3.93
CA THR A 79 20.74 -11.98 5.21
C THR A 79 21.70 -11.78 6.37
N PHE A 80 21.28 -10.99 7.33
CA PHE A 80 22.00 -10.89 8.60
C PHE A 80 21.62 -12.01 9.55
N ASP A 81 22.60 -12.50 10.33
CA ASP A 81 22.40 -13.50 11.39
C ASP A 81 22.38 -12.86 12.79
N THR A 82 22.73 -11.59 12.87
CA THR A 82 22.72 -10.81 14.11
C THR A 82 21.85 -9.57 13.96
N THR A 83 21.21 -9.13 15.04
CA THR A 83 20.58 -7.83 15.16
C THR A 83 21.65 -6.75 15.35
N GLN A 84 21.37 -5.52 14.94
CA GLN A 84 22.30 -4.38 14.98
C GLN A 84 21.70 -3.25 15.81
N GLU A 85 21.89 -3.29 17.14
CA GLU A 85 21.41 -2.25 18.05
C GLU A 85 22.41 -1.08 18.10
N ILE A 86 21.93 0.13 17.88
CA ILE A 86 22.74 1.33 17.88
C ILE A 86 22.65 2.06 19.22
N GLU A 87 23.76 2.10 19.95
CA GLU A 87 23.91 2.80 21.22
C GLU A 87 24.92 3.98 21.07
N LEU A 88 24.89 4.93 21.98
CA LEU A 88 25.94 5.95 22.12
C LEU A 88 26.90 5.57 23.25
N ASN A 89 28.20 5.68 22.97
CA ASN A 89 29.20 5.64 24.00
C ASN A 89 29.15 6.92 24.85
N PRO A 90 29.73 6.92 26.08
CA PRO A 90 29.80 8.11 26.90
C PRO A 90 30.54 9.31 26.28
N ASP A 91 31.38 9.05 25.28
CA ASP A 91 32.13 10.06 24.51
C ASP A 91 31.32 10.60 23.29
N GLY A 92 30.10 10.13 23.09
CA GLY A 92 29.21 10.49 21.97
C GLY A 92 29.46 9.72 20.66
N THR A 93 30.36 8.76 20.65
CA THR A 93 30.58 7.90 19.47
C THR A 93 29.51 6.80 19.37
N ILE A 94 29.19 6.41 18.15
CA ILE A 94 28.24 5.31 17.89
C ILE A 94 28.89 3.97 18.22
N LYS A 95 28.16 3.15 18.96
CA LYS A 95 28.49 1.77 19.25
C LYS A 95 27.41 0.85 18.68
N ASN A 96 27.82 -0.14 17.90
CA ASN A 96 26.95 -1.19 17.44
C ASN A 96 27.06 -2.39 18.40
N LYS A 97 25.90 -2.84 18.90
CA LYS A 97 25.79 -4.04 19.73
C LYS A 97 25.06 -5.10 18.92
N GLU A 98 25.71 -6.24 18.76
CA GLU A 98 25.20 -7.36 17.98
C GLU A 98 24.69 -8.49 18.89
N THR A 99 23.54 -9.05 18.52
CA THR A 99 22.96 -10.21 19.19
C THR A 99 22.51 -11.21 18.13
N LYS A 100 22.80 -12.50 18.33
CA LYS A 100 22.34 -13.56 17.42
C LYS A 100 20.83 -13.50 17.24
N LEU A 101 20.39 -13.51 15.98
CA LEU A 101 18.97 -13.44 15.65
C LEU A 101 18.24 -14.74 16.03
N PHE A 102 18.87 -15.89 15.78
CA PHE A 102 18.35 -17.21 16.14
C PHE A 102 19.33 -17.94 17.04
N GLY A 103 18.82 -18.77 17.97
CA GLY A 103 19.64 -19.64 18.81
C GLY A 103 20.27 -20.78 18.01
N GLU A 104 21.36 -21.36 18.55
CA GLU A 104 22.08 -22.47 17.87
C GLU A 104 21.25 -23.76 17.78
N GLU A 105 20.30 -23.95 18.68
CA GLU A 105 19.39 -25.10 18.72
C GLU A 105 18.01 -24.84 18.07
N GLU A 106 17.79 -23.64 17.55
CA GLU A 106 16.53 -23.30 16.90
C GLU A 106 16.45 -23.90 15.49
N TYR A 107 15.32 -24.57 15.18
CA TYR A 107 15.06 -25.06 13.82
C TYR A 107 14.52 -23.92 12.96
N VAL A 108 15.34 -23.42 12.04
CA VAL A 108 15.00 -22.29 11.18
C VAL A 108 14.62 -22.74 9.78
N VAL A 109 13.44 -22.39 9.31
CA VAL A 109 12.93 -22.69 7.97
C VAL A 109 12.78 -21.39 7.17
N ASN A 110 13.13 -21.45 5.88
CA ASN A 110 12.88 -20.37 4.94
C ASN A 110 11.53 -20.58 4.22
N ILE A 111 10.64 -19.59 4.30
CA ILE A 111 9.39 -19.51 3.53
C ILE A 111 9.57 -18.39 2.52
N GLY A 112 9.65 -18.73 1.24
CA GLY A 112 9.99 -17.80 0.16
C GLY A 112 11.50 -17.79 -0.18
N PRO A 113 11.94 -16.91 -1.12
CA PRO A 113 11.22 -15.77 -1.74
C PRO A 113 10.07 -16.17 -2.68
N GLN A 114 10.06 -17.37 -3.23
CA GLN A 114 8.94 -17.91 -3.99
C GLN A 114 8.28 -19.03 -3.18
N HIS A 115 7.08 -18.76 -2.70
CA HIS A 115 6.26 -19.73 -1.96
C HIS A 115 4.77 -19.42 -2.17
N PRO A 116 3.90 -20.43 -2.39
CA PRO A 116 2.47 -20.19 -2.62
C PRO A 116 1.79 -19.39 -1.51
N ALA A 117 2.17 -19.61 -0.25
CA ALA A 117 1.56 -18.95 0.91
C ALA A 117 1.89 -17.45 1.03
N THR A 118 2.89 -16.94 0.33
CA THR A 118 3.26 -15.51 0.40
C THR A 118 2.52 -14.65 -0.62
N HIS A 119 1.88 -15.24 -1.62
CA HIS A 119 1.17 -14.55 -2.72
C HIS A 119 1.99 -13.42 -3.39
N GLY A 120 3.30 -13.55 -3.36
CA GLY A 120 4.24 -12.57 -3.89
C GLY A 120 5.67 -12.97 -3.52
N VAL A 121 6.62 -12.06 -3.77
CA VAL A 121 8.05 -12.35 -3.57
C VAL A 121 8.50 -11.76 -2.25
N MET A 122 8.39 -12.54 -1.19
CA MET A 122 8.80 -12.21 0.17
C MET A 122 9.43 -13.43 0.83
N ARG A 123 10.45 -13.25 1.65
CA ARG A 123 11.10 -14.32 2.40
C ARG A 123 10.89 -14.11 3.89
N PHE A 124 10.47 -15.18 4.56
CA PHE A 124 10.44 -15.24 6.01
C PHE A 124 11.44 -16.31 6.47
N ARG A 125 12.34 -15.96 7.37
CA ARG A 125 13.09 -16.92 8.19
C ARG A 125 12.28 -17.15 9.45
N VAL A 126 11.84 -18.39 9.64
CA VAL A 126 10.91 -18.75 10.71
C VAL A 126 11.58 -19.76 11.63
N SER A 127 11.71 -19.41 12.91
CA SER A 127 12.13 -20.33 13.97
C SER A 127 10.92 -21.12 14.46
N LEU A 128 11.05 -22.44 14.47
CA LEU A 128 9.97 -23.38 14.82
C LEU A 128 10.35 -24.23 16.03
N GLU A 129 9.35 -24.45 16.89
CA GLU A 129 9.36 -25.50 17.90
C GLU A 129 8.24 -26.50 17.58
N GLY A 130 8.58 -27.60 16.91
CA GLY A 130 7.61 -28.45 16.25
C GLY A 130 6.91 -27.70 15.13
N GLU A 131 5.61 -27.50 15.23
CA GLU A 131 4.80 -26.70 14.29
C GLU A 131 4.47 -25.29 14.80
N ILE A 132 4.98 -24.91 15.98
CA ILE A 132 4.73 -23.60 16.58
C ILE A 132 5.79 -22.62 16.12
N ILE A 133 5.34 -21.50 15.55
CA ILE A 133 6.20 -20.40 15.18
C ILE A 133 6.62 -19.64 16.44
N ARG A 134 7.93 -19.53 16.69
CA ARG A 134 8.51 -18.81 17.82
C ARG A 134 9.01 -17.43 17.43
N LYS A 135 9.62 -17.32 16.26
CA LYS A 135 10.23 -16.07 15.78
C LYS A 135 10.13 -15.98 14.27
N ILE A 136 9.95 -14.78 13.76
CA ILE A 136 9.94 -14.51 12.32
C ILE A 136 10.87 -13.34 12.04
N ASP A 137 11.75 -13.52 11.05
CA ASP A 137 12.55 -12.47 10.46
C ASP A 137 12.13 -12.30 9.00
N ALA A 138 11.64 -11.10 8.66
CA ALA A 138 11.13 -10.79 7.34
C ALA A 138 12.21 -10.16 6.46
N ASN A 139 12.43 -10.71 5.27
CA ASN A 139 13.31 -10.13 4.26
C ASN A 139 12.46 -9.61 3.09
N CYS A 140 12.43 -8.32 2.92
CA CYS A 140 11.78 -7.61 1.83
C CYS A 140 12.82 -7.22 0.76
N GLY A 141 12.36 -6.69 -0.37
CA GLY A 141 13.24 -6.07 -1.37
C GLY A 141 13.34 -6.80 -2.70
N TYR A 142 12.96 -8.07 -2.80
CA TYR A 142 13.08 -8.86 -4.03
C TYR A 142 12.36 -8.25 -5.25
N ILE A 143 11.29 -7.50 -5.02
CA ILE A 143 10.53 -6.79 -6.06
C ILE A 143 10.70 -5.27 -5.98
N HIS A 144 11.64 -4.77 -5.16
CA HIS A 144 11.92 -3.35 -5.09
C HIS A 144 12.62 -2.88 -6.38
N ARG A 145 12.01 -1.90 -7.06
CA ARG A 145 12.45 -1.42 -8.38
C ARG A 145 13.04 -0.02 -8.36
N GLY A 146 13.22 0.59 -7.21
CA GLY A 146 13.68 1.98 -7.10
C GLY A 146 12.74 3.00 -7.75
N ILE A 147 11.43 2.77 -7.70
CA ILE A 147 10.41 3.61 -8.38
C ILE A 147 10.53 5.06 -7.97
N GLU A 148 10.72 5.34 -6.69
CA GLU A 148 10.88 6.70 -6.18
C GLU A 148 12.12 7.39 -6.77
N LYS A 149 13.23 6.66 -6.94
CA LYS A 149 14.44 7.17 -7.58
C LYS A 149 14.25 7.41 -9.08
N MET A 150 13.60 6.48 -9.77
CA MET A 150 13.28 6.64 -11.20
C MET A 150 12.39 7.87 -11.43
N ASN A 151 11.44 8.15 -10.54
CA ASN A 151 10.56 9.30 -10.65
C ASN A 151 11.30 10.64 -10.64
N GLU A 152 12.48 10.73 -10.03
CA GLU A 152 13.29 11.96 -10.03
C GLU A 152 13.75 12.37 -11.42
N SER A 153 13.86 11.43 -12.36
CA SER A 153 14.27 11.67 -13.77
C SER A 153 13.09 11.78 -14.74
N LEU A 154 11.87 11.45 -14.30
CA LEU A 154 10.67 11.44 -15.13
C LEU A 154 9.86 12.72 -14.98
N THR A 155 9.20 13.14 -16.06
CA THR A 155 8.22 14.23 -15.98
C THR A 155 6.98 13.80 -15.21
N TYR A 156 6.24 14.72 -14.61
CA TYR A 156 5.04 14.41 -13.83
C TYR A 156 4.05 13.47 -14.55
N PRO A 157 3.71 13.66 -15.84
CA PRO A 157 2.86 12.69 -16.54
C PRO A 157 3.48 11.29 -16.69
N GLN A 158 4.80 11.19 -16.80
CA GLN A 158 5.48 9.90 -16.92
C GLN A 158 5.52 9.13 -15.60
N THR A 159 5.57 9.83 -14.46
CA THR A 159 5.53 9.17 -13.13
C THR A 159 4.23 8.41 -12.89
N LEU A 160 3.13 8.82 -13.51
CA LEU A 160 1.83 8.14 -13.42
C LEU A 160 1.92 6.67 -13.86
N ALA A 161 2.71 6.36 -14.88
CA ALA A 161 2.83 4.99 -15.39
C ALA A 161 3.49 4.02 -14.41
N LEU A 162 4.35 4.52 -13.52
CA LEU A 162 4.99 3.69 -12.48
C LEU A 162 4.08 3.52 -11.25
N THR A 163 3.25 4.50 -10.96
CA THR A 163 2.41 4.55 -9.75
C THR A 163 1.35 3.44 -9.74
N ASP A 164 0.74 3.14 -10.89
CA ASP A 164 -0.24 2.05 -11.01
C ASP A 164 0.31 0.69 -10.59
N ARG A 165 1.62 0.50 -10.67
CA ARG A 165 2.32 -0.78 -10.43
C ARG A 165 2.85 -0.95 -9.03
N LEU A 166 2.65 0.02 -8.14
CA LEU A 166 3.05 -0.06 -6.73
C LEU A 166 2.20 -1.09 -5.98
N ASP A 167 0.89 -0.94 -6.05
CA ASP A 167 -0.11 -1.92 -5.65
C ASP A 167 -1.06 -2.13 -6.84
N TYR A 168 -0.81 -3.15 -7.64
CA TYR A 168 -1.58 -3.40 -8.86
C TYR A 168 -3.05 -3.79 -8.62
N LEU A 169 -3.43 -4.12 -7.38
CA LEU A 169 -4.82 -4.35 -6.97
C LEU A 169 -5.53 -3.08 -6.52
N GLY A 170 -4.82 -1.98 -6.45
CA GLY A 170 -5.31 -0.64 -6.19
C GLY A 170 -4.81 0.37 -7.23
N ALA A 171 -4.54 -0.07 -8.46
CA ALA A 171 -3.90 0.74 -9.50
C ALA A 171 -4.61 2.07 -9.73
N HIS A 172 -5.94 2.06 -9.79
CA HIS A 172 -6.75 3.25 -9.97
C HIS A 172 -6.62 4.22 -8.80
N GLN A 173 -6.70 3.71 -7.57
CA GLN A 173 -6.58 4.47 -6.33
C GLN A 173 -5.18 5.07 -6.15
N ASN A 174 -4.12 4.30 -6.43
CA ASN A 174 -2.74 4.78 -6.36
C ASN A 174 -2.52 5.98 -7.28
N ARG A 175 -2.97 5.85 -8.52
CA ARG A 175 -2.83 6.89 -9.54
C ARG A 175 -3.71 8.11 -9.22
N HIS A 176 -4.90 7.90 -8.65
CA HIS A 176 -5.77 8.96 -8.17
C HIS A 176 -5.07 9.81 -7.11
N ALA A 177 -4.41 9.20 -6.12
CA ALA A 177 -3.66 9.93 -5.09
C ALA A 177 -2.55 10.81 -5.69
N LEU A 178 -1.79 10.31 -6.67
CA LEU A 178 -0.75 11.09 -7.33
C LEU A 178 -1.33 12.24 -8.15
N CYS A 179 -2.40 11.99 -8.92
CA CYS A 179 -3.10 13.05 -9.67
C CYS A 179 -3.59 14.15 -8.72
N MET A 180 -4.27 13.78 -7.62
CA MET A 180 -4.74 14.72 -6.61
C MET A 180 -3.59 15.53 -5.98
N CYS A 181 -2.46 14.89 -5.69
CA CYS A 181 -1.30 15.59 -5.12
C CYS A 181 -0.77 16.66 -6.07
N ILE A 182 -0.62 16.33 -7.35
CA ILE A 182 -0.15 17.26 -8.38
C ILE A 182 -1.20 18.35 -8.65
N GLU A 183 -2.48 18.01 -8.76
CA GLU A 183 -3.59 18.94 -8.98
C GLU A 183 -3.67 19.95 -7.84
N LYS A 184 -3.60 19.48 -6.59
CA LYS A 184 -3.54 20.35 -5.40
C LYS A 184 -2.34 21.30 -5.43
N ALA A 185 -1.17 20.79 -5.80
CA ALA A 185 0.07 21.59 -5.88
C ALA A 185 -0.01 22.67 -6.96
N MET A 186 -0.73 22.43 -8.04
CA MET A 186 -0.90 23.36 -9.17
C MET A 186 -2.16 24.24 -9.06
N GLY A 187 -3.01 24.00 -8.06
CA GLY A 187 -4.31 24.68 -7.93
C GLY A 187 -5.27 24.36 -9.08
N ILE A 188 -5.23 23.11 -9.60
CA ILE A 188 -6.14 22.65 -10.65
C ILE A 188 -7.41 22.11 -9.99
N GLU A 189 -8.53 22.68 -10.32
CA GLU A 189 -9.84 22.17 -9.95
C GLU A 189 -10.38 21.31 -11.09
N VAL A 190 -10.55 20.02 -10.83
CA VAL A 190 -11.15 19.09 -11.79
C VAL A 190 -12.67 19.21 -11.79
N SER A 191 -13.30 18.96 -12.93
CA SER A 191 -14.77 19.04 -13.05
C SER A 191 -15.46 18.08 -12.08
N GLU A 192 -16.69 18.41 -11.68
CA GLU A 192 -17.50 17.54 -10.83
C GLU A 192 -17.73 16.17 -11.48
N ARG A 193 -17.91 16.12 -12.82
CA ARG A 193 -17.99 14.88 -13.58
C ARG A 193 -16.78 13.96 -13.33
N VAL A 194 -15.57 14.52 -13.38
CA VAL A 194 -14.32 13.76 -13.11
C VAL A 194 -14.30 13.21 -11.70
N GLN A 195 -14.73 13.99 -10.72
CA GLN A 195 -14.79 13.55 -9.32
C GLN A 195 -15.75 12.36 -9.14
N TYR A 196 -16.93 12.38 -9.78
CA TYR A 196 -17.88 11.27 -9.77
C TYR A 196 -17.29 10.02 -10.44
N ILE A 197 -16.70 10.18 -11.63
CA ILE A 197 -16.06 9.06 -12.36
C ILE A 197 -14.97 8.42 -11.52
N ARG A 198 -14.05 9.21 -10.98
CA ARG A 198 -12.93 8.70 -10.18
C ARG A 198 -13.44 7.97 -8.94
N THR A 199 -14.44 8.49 -8.24
CA THR A 199 -15.00 7.87 -7.03
C THR A 199 -15.67 6.53 -7.36
N ILE A 200 -16.48 6.45 -8.43
CA ILE A 200 -17.10 5.19 -8.85
C ILE A 200 -16.05 4.15 -9.23
N MET A 201 -15.01 4.56 -9.97
CA MET A 201 -13.93 3.67 -10.37
C MET A 201 -13.08 3.19 -9.17
N ASP A 202 -12.84 4.05 -8.18
CA ASP A 202 -12.15 3.69 -6.95
C ASP A 202 -12.93 2.63 -6.16
N GLU A 203 -14.26 2.76 -6.08
CA GLU A 203 -15.10 1.79 -5.37
C GLU A 203 -15.25 0.47 -6.15
N LEU A 204 -15.33 0.49 -7.48
CA LEU A 204 -15.26 -0.73 -8.30
C LEU A 204 -13.91 -1.45 -8.10
N GLN A 205 -12.80 -0.70 -8.06
CA GLN A 205 -11.46 -1.27 -7.79
C GLN A 205 -11.38 -1.84 -6.38
N ARG A 206 -12.04 -1.24 -5.40
CA ARG A 206 -12.10 -1.78 -4.02
C ARG A 206 -12.81 -3.12 -4.01
N ILE A 207 -13.96 -3.25 -4.68
CA ILE A 207 -14.68 -4.52 -4.80
C ILE A 207 -13.80 -5.56 -5.50
N ASP A 208 -13.17 -5.20 -6.61
CA ASP A 208 -12.24 -6.05 -7.37
C ASP A 208 -11.12 -6.62 -6.49
N SER A 209 -10.49 -5.76 -5.69
CA SER A 209 -9.42 -6.13 -4.76
C SER A 209 -9.91 -7.05 -3.63
N HIS A 210 -11.09 -6.77 -3.07
CA HIS A 210 -11.65 -7.58 -1.99
C HIS A 210 -12.11 -8.96 -2.48
N LEU A 211 -12.58 -9.08 -3.71
CA LEU A 211 -12.90 -10.38 -4.34
C LEU A 211 -11.64 -11.22 -4.52
N LEU A 212 -10.53 -10.61 -4.93
CA LEU A 212 -9.25 -11.33 -5.01
C LEU A 212 -8.76 -11.75 -3.62
N PHE A 213 -8.87 -10.87 -2.62
CA PHE A 213 -8.55 -11.22 -1.23
C PHE A 213 -9.37 -12.41 -0.75
N TYR A 214 -10.71 -12.39 -0.96
CA TYR A 214 -11.61 -13.50 -0.63
C TYR A 214 -11.14 -14.80 -1.26
N SER A 215 -10.85 -14.76 -2.55
CA SER A 215 -10.42 -15.93 -3.32
C SER A 215 -9.13 -16.53 -2.76
N CYS A 216 -8.10 -15.71 -2.60
CA CYS A 216 -6.80 -16.17 -2.12
C CYS A 216 -6.87 -16.72 -0.68
N LEU A 217 -7.58 -16.04 0.21
CA LEU A 217 -7.79 -16.50 1.58
C LEU A 217 -8.53 -17.84 1.62
N ALA A 218 -9.58 -17.99 0.80
CA ALA A 218 -10.33 -19.23 0.71
C ALA A 218 -9.46 -20.40 0.22
N MET A 219 -8.59 -20.15 -0.78
CA MET A 219 -7.63 -21.14 -1.27
C MET A 219 -6.66 -21.57 -0.19
N ASP A 220 -6.07 -20.64 0.54
CA ASP A 220 -5.11 -20.91 1.63
C ASP A 220 -5.73 -21.74 2.77
N LEU A 221 -7.04 -21.56 3.00
CA LEU A 221 -7.79 -22.36 3.96
C LEU A 221 -8.34 -23.68 3.38
N GLY A 222 -8.01 -23.99 2.12
CA GLY A 222 -8.38 -25.25 1.45
C GLY A 222 -9.76 -25.23 0.77
N ALA A 223 -10.42 -24.05 0.65
CA ALA A 223 -11.73 -23.92 0.02
C ALA A 223 -11.59 -23.53 -1.48
N LEU A 224 -11.11 -24.46 -2.30
CA LEU A 224 -10.80 -24.21 -3.71
C LEU A 224 -12.02 -23.78 -4.54
N THR A 225 -13.21 -24.28 -4.25
CA THR A 225 -14.44 -23.85 -4.93
C THR A 225 -14.74 -22.37 -4.69
N ALA A 226 -14.60 -21.91 -3.45
CA ALA A 226 -14.77 -20.49 -3.09
C ALA A 226 -13.74 -19.60 -3.81
N PHE A 227 -12.50 -20.07 -3.97
CA PHE A 227 -11.48 -19.40 -4.77
C PHE A 227 -11.96 -19.15 -6.20
N PHE A 228 -12.44 -20.16 -6.89
CA PHE A 228 -12.93 -20.02 -8.27
C PHE A 228 -14.13 -19.09 -8.39
N TYR A 229 -15.03 -19.09 -7.42
CA TYR A 229 -16.20 -18.22 -7.44
C TYR A 229 -15.81 -16.74 -7.32
N GLY A 230 -14.87 -16.39 -6.45
CA GLY A 230 -14.40 -15.01 -6.36
C GLY A 230 -13.75 -14.51 -7.66
N PHE A 231 -12.96 -15.35 -8.33
CA PHE A 231 -12.40 -15.01 -9.65
C PHE A 231 -13.47 -14.89 -10.73
N ARG A 232 -14.45 -15.80 -10.77
CA ARG A 232 -15.60 -15.72 -11.69
C ARG A 232 -16.31 -14.37 -11.61
N ASP A 233 -16.54 -13.88 -10.39
CA ASP A 233 -17.34 -12.69 -10.18
C ASP A 233 -16.51 -11.41 -10.36
N ARG A 234 -15.21 -11.49 -10.07
CA ARG A 234 -14.23 -10.46 -10.36
C ARG A 234 -14.14 -10.12 -11.85
N GLU A 235 -14.23 -11.11 -12.73
CA GLU A 235 -14.19 -10.92 -14.19
C GLU A 235 -15.22 -9.89 -14.70
N LYS A 236 -16.39 -9.79 -14.07
CA LYS A 236 -17.41 -8.79 -14.45
C LYS A 236 -16.96 -7.35 -14.26
N ILE A 237 -16.15 -7.10 -13.23
CA ILE A 237 -15.57 -5.76 -12.99
C ILE A 237 -14.45 -5.52 -14.01
N LEU A 238 -13.61 -6.52 -14.27
CA LEU A 238 -12.54 -6.42 -15.25
C LEU A 238 -13.07 -6.12 -16.66
N ASP A 239 -14.22 -6.68 -17.03
CA ASP A 239 -14.90 -6.38 -18.30
C ASP A 239 -15.38 -4.91 -18.35
N ILE A 240 -15.88 -4.35 -17.24
CA ILE A 240 -16.26 -2.95 -17.15
C ILE A 240 -15.02 -2.04 -17.31
N PHE A 241 -13.91 -2.41 -16.68
CA PHE A 241 -12.65 -1.68 -16.79
C PHE A 241 -12.10 -1.75 -18.22
N GLU A 242 -12.10 -2.92 -18.85
CA GLU A 242 -11.63 -3.10 -20.22
C GLU A 242 -12.44 -2.24 -21.22
N GLU A 243 -13.76 -2.25 -21.12
CA GLU A 243 -14.63 -1.44 -21.98
C GLU A 243 -14.40 0.07 -21.80
N THR A 244 -14.12 0.52 -20.57
CA THR A 244 -14.03 1.96 -20.26
C THR A 244 -12.60 2.48 -20.33
N CYS A 245 -11.63 1.72 -19.85
CA CYS A 245 -10.24 2.16 -19.70
C CYS A 245 -9.30 1.52 -20.73
N GLY A 246 -9.71 0.46 -21.43
CA GLY A 246 -8.88 -0.32 -22.33
C GLY A 246 -7.92 -1.27 -21.62
N GLY A 247 -7.95 -1.35 -20.30
CA GLY A 247 -7.11 -2.23 -19.47
C GLY A 247 -7.91 -2.94 -18.38
N ARG A 248 -7.49 -4.15 -18.02
CA ARG A 248 -8.18 -4.97 -17.02
C ARG A 248 -7.58 -4.83 -15.62
N LEU A 249 -6.25 -4.65 -15.52
CA LEU A 249 -5.52 -4.59 -14.25
C LEU A 249 -4.77 -3.26 -14.07
N ILE A 250 -4.04 -2.83 -15.08
CA ILE A 250 -3.30 -1.56 -15.11
C ILE A 250 -4.03 -0.63 -16.09
N MET A 251 -5.02 0.11 -15.58
CA MET A 251 -5.95 0.86 -16.42
C MET A 251 -5.36 2.14 -17.00
N ASN A 252 -4.38 2.76 -16.37
CA ASN A 252 -3.81 4.07 -16.75
C ASN A 252 -4.88 5.16 -16.98
N TYR A 253 -6.00 5.10 -16.26
CA TYR A 253 -7.18 5.90 -16.57
C TYR A 253 -7.15 7.29 -15.98
N ASN A 254 -6.80 7.46 -14.69
CA ASN A 254 -6.63 8.78 -14.08
C ASN A 254 -5.44 9.52 -14.70
N THR A 255 -5.63 10.79 -15.05
CA THR A 255 -4.60 11.69 -15.56
C THR A 255 -4.65 13.00 -14.79
N ILE A 256 -3.58 13.80 -14.86
CA ILE A 256 -3.57 15.12 -14.24
C ILE A 256 -4.62 16.00 -14.94
N GLY A 257 -5.56 16.52 -14.16
CA GLY A 257 -6.67 17.33 -14.67
C GLY A 257 -7.89 16.53 -15.12
N GLY A 258 -7.94 15.19 -14.93
CA GLY A 258 -9.13 14.42 -15.29
C GLY A 258 -8.91 12.94 -15.49
N VAL A 259 -9.55 12.38 -16.50
CA VAL A 259 -9.42 10.97 -16.92
C VAL A 259 -9.07 10.91 -18.41
N GLN A 260 -8.50 9.80 -18.85
CA GLN A 260 -7.94 9.66 -20.22
C GLN A 260 -9.02 9.65 -21.32
N GLY A 261 -10.20 9.20 -21.00
CA GLY A 261 -11.36 9.15 -21.89
C GLY A 261 -12.65 9.23 -21.11
N ASP A 262 -13.74 9.60 -21.76
CA ASP A 262 -15.06 9.60 -21.13
C ASP A 262 -15.55 8.17 -20.89
N LEU A 263 -16.58 8.04 -20.07
CA LEU A 263 -17.19 6.75 -19.78
C LEU A 263 -17.72 6.08 -21.06
N HIS A 264 -17.51 4.78 -21.16
CA HIS A 264 -18.10 3.99 -22.23
C HIS A 264 -19.64 4.12 -22.21
N PRO A 265 -20.32 4.20 -23.37
CA PRO A 265 -21.78 4.38 -23.43
C PRO A 265 -22.58 3.32 -22.63
N ASN A 266 -22.03 2.12 -22.49
CA ASN A 266 -22.65 1.04 -21.73
C ASN A 266 -22.27 1.05 -20.23
N PHE A 267 -21.39 1.94 -19.78
CA PHE A 267 -20.85 1.93 -18.41
C PHE A 267 -21.95 1.93 -17.36
N VAL A 268 -22.83 2.93 -17.40
CA VAL A 268 -23.94 3.06 -16.44
C VAL A 268 -24.83 1.81 -16.43
N LYS A 269 -25.17 1.29 -17.61
CA LYS A 269 -25.97 0.07 -17.73
C LYS A 269 -25.27 -1.14 -17.09
N ARG A 270 -23.99 -1.37 -17.43
CA ARG A 270 -23.19 -2.48 -16.91
C ARG A 270 -23.05 -2.43 -15.39
N VAL A 271 -22.77 -1.26 -14.83
CA VAL A 271 -22.64 -1.07 -13.38
C VAL A 271 -23.99 -1.29 -12.68
N LYS A 272 -25.10 -0.82 -13.24
CA LYS A 272 -26.44 -1.07 -12.70
C LYS A 272 -26.85 -2.55 -12.74
N GLU A 273 -26.42 -3.30 -13.73
CA GLU A 273 -26.62 -4.75 -13.80
C GLU A 273 -25.72 -5.48 -12.79
N PHE A 274 -24.51 -4.97 -12.55
CA PHE A 274 -23.54 -5.55 -11.62
C PHE A 274 -23.97 -5.42 -10.14
N ILE A 275 -24.54 -4.29 -9.73
CA ILE A 275 -24.91 -4.04 -8.33
C ILE A 275 -25.83 -5.12 -7.76
N PRO A 276 -27.04 -5.40 -8.31
CA PRO A 276 -27.92 -6.43 -7.77
C PRO A 276 -27.33 -7.83 -7.88
N TYR A 277 -26.57 -8.10 -8.96
CA TYR A 277 -25.86 -9.35 -9.12
C TYR A 277 -24.90 -9.57 -7.94
N MET A 278 -24.02 -8.62 -7.66
CA MET A 278 -23.01 -8.77 -6.61
C MET A 278 -23.63 -8.86 -5.21
N ARG A 279 -24.71 -8.14 -4.93
CA ARG A 279 -25.47 -8.28 -3.67
C ARG A 279 -25.95 -9.73 -3.46
N GLY A 280 -26.43 -10.39 -4.51
CA GLY A 280 -26.80 -11.80 -4.46
C GLY A 280 -25.61 -12.73 -4.21
N ILE A 281 -24.50 -12.47 -4.87
CA ILE A 281 -23.26 -13.25 -4.74
C ILE A 281 -22.64 -13.17 -3.34
N ILE A 282 -22.72 -12.03 -2.67
CA ILE A 282 -22.23 -11.93 -1.28
C ILE A 282 -22.99 -12.89 -0.34
N HIS A 283 -24.28 -13.09 -0.53
CA HIS A 283 -25.03 -14.11 0.22
C HIS A 283 -24.51 -15.53 -0.07
N GLU A 284 -24.23 -15.86 -1.34
CA GLU A 284 -23.61 -17.13 -1.70
C GLU A 284 -22.25 -17.33 -1.01
N TYR A 285 -21.41 -16.29 -0.93
CA TYR A 285 -20.13 -16.36 -0.24
C TYR A 285 -20.28 -16.58 1.27
N HIS A 286 -21.29 -15.93 1.88
CA HIS A 286 -21.59 -16.16 3.29
C HIS A 286 -22.03 -17.61 3.55
N ASP A 287 -22.84 -18.19 2.69
CA ASP A 287 -23.31 -19.57 2.81
C ASP A 287 -22.16 -20.59 2.62
N ILE A 288 -21.31 -20.38 1.62
CA ILE A 288 -20.24 -21.31 1.27
C ILE A 288 -19.05 -21.22 2.22
N PHE A 289 -18.65 -20.02 2.61
CA PHE A 289 -17.36 -19.80 3.28
C PHE A 289 -17.52 -19.15 4.67
N THR A 290 -18.22 -18.03 4.81
CA THR A 290 -18.34 -17.32 6.10
C THR A 290 -19.02 -18.19 7.14
N GLY A 291 -20.09 -18.92 6.76
CA GLY A 291 -20.81 -19.85 7.61
C GLY A 291 -20.08 -21.17 7.89
N ASN A 292 -18.99 -21.45 7.19
CA ASN A 292 -18.27 -22.72 7.30
C ASN A 292 -17.50 -22.79 8.63
N ILE A 293 -17.81 -23.81 9.46
CA ILE A 293 -17.21 -23.98 10.79
C ILE A 293 -15.70 -24.20 10.73
N ILE A 294 -15.17 -24.83 9.66
CA ILE A 294 -13.75 -25.06 9.49
C ILE A 294 -13.03 -23.74 9.19
N ALA A 295 -13.59 -22.92 8.28
CA ALA A 295 -13.07 -21.59 8.00
C ALA A 295 -13.07 -20.70 9.26
N GLN A 296 -14.18 -20.69 10.00
CA GLN A 296 -14.28 -19.93 11.25
C GLN A 296 -13.25 -20.39 12.30
N SER A 297 -13.08 -21.71 12.48
CA SER A 297 -12.15 -22.26 13.48
C SER A 297 -10.69 -21.96 13.16
N ARG A 298 -10.36 -21.75 11.88
CA ARG A 298 -9.00 -21.37 11.42
C ARG A 298 -8.72 -19.88 11.45
N MET A 299 -9.75 -19.05 11.60
CA MET A 299 -9.61 -17.58 11.55
C MET A 299 -9.95 -16.90 12.89
N LYS A 300 -10.93 -17.41 13.64
CA LYS A 300 -11.34 -16.81 14.92
C LYS A 300 -10.27 -16.99 15.99
N GLY A 301 -9.89 -15.89 16.63
CA GLY A 301 -8.86 -15.87 17.66
C GLY A 301 -7.43 -16.10 17.14
N VAL A 302 -7.23 -16.14 15.82
CA VAL A 302 -5.93 -16.33 15.17
C VAL A 302 -5.38 -14.99 14.67
N GLY A 303 -4.09 -14.73 14.98
CA GLY A 303 -3.41 -13.51 14.55
C GLY A 303 -4.06 -12.24 15.11
N VAL A 304 -4.43 -12.28 16.37
CA VAL A 304 -5.06 -11.13 17.05
C VAL A 304 -4.08 -9.97 17.13
N LEU A 305 -4.51 -8.81 16.63
CA LEU A 305 -3.81 -7.55 16.71
C LEU A 305 -4.61 -6.59 17.57
N SER A 306 -4.04 -6.13 18.70
CA SER A 306 -4.69 -5.16 19.56
C SER A 306 -4.88 -3.80 18.84
N ARG A 307 -5.81 -2.99 19.32
CA ARG A 307 -6.00 -1.63 18.78
C ARG A 307 -4.76 -0.77 18.97
N GLU A 308 -4.11 -0.89 20.12
CA GLU A 308 -2.89 -0.16 20.47
C GLU A 308 -1.75 -0.55 19.51
N ASP A 309 -1.58 -1.84 19.25
CA ASP A 309 -0.58 -2.33 18.31
C ASP A 309 -0.92 -1.91 16.86
N ALA A 310 -2.18 -2.00 16.47
CA ALA A 310 -2.60 -1.54 15.14
C ALA A 310 -2.26 -0.06 14.90
N ILE A 311 -2.47 0.79 15.90
CA ILE A 311 -2.09 2.21 15.85
C ILE A 311 -0.57 2.36 15.83
N SER A 312 0.15 1.65 16.69
CA SER A 312 1.61 1.74 16.83
C SER A 312 2.35 1.25 15.57
N PHE A 313 1.80 0.23 14.88
CA PHE A 313 2.30 -0.24 13.59
C PHE A 313 1.73 0.54 12.38
N GLY A 314 0.85 1.53 12.59
CA GLY A 314 0.26 2.29 11.50
C GLY A 314 -0.60 1.45 10.53
N CYS A 315 -1.22 0.39 11.03
CA CYS A 315 -2.04 -0.54 10.24
C CYS A 315 -3.37 0.11 9.86
N THR A 316 -3.40 0.89 8.80
CA THR A 316 -4.62 1.50 8.25
C THR A 316 -5.49 0.48 7.50
N GLY A 317 -6.62 0.93 6.97
CA GLY A 317 -7.53 0.11 6.17
C GLY A 317 -8.23 -0.98 6.96
N GLY A 318 -8.61 -2.06 6.27
CA GLY A 318 -9.33 -3.18 6.85
C GLY A 318 -8.63 -3.86 8.03
N THR A 319 -7.30 -3.80 8.11
CA THR A 319 -6.53 -4.35 9.23
C THR A 319 -6.72 -3.52 10.50
N GLY A 320 -6.57 -2.20 10.41
CA GLY A 320 -6.80 -1.30 11.53
C GLY A 320 -8.26 -1.29 11.98
N ARG A 321 -9.19 -1.26 11.03
CA ARG A 321 -10.63 -1.28 11.32
C ARG A 321 -11.09 -2.59 11.95
N ALA A 322 -10.46 -3.72 11.62
CA ALA A 322 -10.74 -5.00 12.30
C ALA A 322 -10.30 -5.02 13.77
N SER A 323 -9.38 -4.16 14.15
CA SER A 323 -8.86 -3.99 15.52
C SER A 323 -9.52 -2.82 16.29
N GLY A 324 -10.63 -2.28 15.82
CA GLY A 324 -11.34 -1.18 16.47
C GLY A 324 -10.78 0.21 16.21
N TRP A 325 -9.88 0.37 15.24
CA TRP A 325 -9.34 1.67 14.86
C TRP A 325 -10.06 2.23 13.64
N ALA A 326 -11.02 3.13 13.87
CA ALA A 326 -11.70 3.88 12.83
C ALA A 326 -10.71 4.85 12.16
N CYS A 327 -10.22 4.50 10.96
CA CYS A 327 -9.15 5.20 10.26
C CYS A 327 -9.40 5.42 8.76
N ASP A 328 -10.66 5.37 8.33
CA ASP A 328 -11.01 5.54 6.92
C ASP A 328 -10.74 6.96 6.42
N VAL A 329 -9.87 7.08 5.42
CA VAL A 329 -9.48 8.37 4.81
C VAL A 329 -10.69 9.06 4.17
N ARG A 330 -11.64 8.31 3.60
CA ARG A 330 -12.86 8.84 2.99
C ARG A 330 -13.74 9.61 3.97
N LYS A 331 -13.69 9.24 5.27
CA LYS A 331 -14.40 9.91 6.36
C LYS A 331 -13.59 11.01 7.03
N ARG A 332 -12.26 10.78 7.21
CA ARG A 332 -11.39 11.71 7.95
C ARG A 332 -10.89 12.88 7.12
N MET A 333 -10.62 12.64 5.84
CA MET A 333 -10.14 13.62 4.87
C MET A 333 -10.87 13.40 3.54
N PRO A 334 -12.17 13.72 3.46
CA PRO A 334 -12.97 13.47 2.26
C PRO A 334 -12.33 14.05 1.01
N TYR A 335 -12.35 13.28 -0.06
CA TYR A 335 -11.87 13.66 -1.38
C TYR A 335 -12.87 13.18 -2.45
N GLY A 336 -12.72 13.60 -3.71
CA GLY A 336 -13.69 13.30 -4.74
C GLY A 336 -15.10 13.77 -4.35
N VAL A 337 -16.04 12.84 -4.28
CA VAL A 337 -17.43 13.11 -3.86
C VAL A 337 -17.85 12.31 -2.61
N TYR A 338 -16.89 11.85 -1.82
CA TYR A 338 -17.22 11.09 -0.60
C TYR A 338 -17.96 11.89 0.48
N ASP A 339 -17.88 13.22 0.44
CA ASP A 339 -18.64 14.11 1.30
C ASP A 339 -20.13 14.22 0.91
N LYS A 340 -20.49 13.78 -0.32
CA LYS A 340 -21.85 13.82 -0.87
C LYS A 340 -22.61 12.51 -0.75
N VAL A 341 -21.96 11.44 -0.30
CA VAL A 341 -22.55 10.10 -0.18
C VAL A 341 -22.65 9.65 1.26
N ASP A 342 -23.71 8.91 1.56
CA ASP A 342 -23.88 8.27 2.86
C ASP A 342 -23.38 6.83 2.78
N PHE A 343 -22.42 6.51 3.66
CA PHE A 343 -21.86 5.16 3.81
C PHE A 343 -21.35 4.96 5.22
N LYS A 344 -21.21 3.72 5.65
CA LYS A 344 -20.71 3.36 6.96
C LYS A 344 -19.22 3.02 6.90
N GLU A 345 -18.45 3.51 7.84
CA GLU A 345 -17.12 2.98 8.11
C GLU A 345 -17.29 1.64 8.83
N ILE A 346 -16.83 0.55 8.21
CA ILE A 346 -16.93 -0.79 8.78
C ILE A 346 -15.82 -0.99 9.80
N VAL A 347 -16.19 -1.24 11.05
CA VAL A 347 -15.26 -1.43 12.18
C VAL A 347 -15.66 -2.65 12.99
N TYR A 348 -14.69 -3.52 13.23
CA TYR A 348 -14.77 -4.65 14.16
C TYR A 348 -13.76 -4.48 15.28
N THR A 349 -13.88 -5.22 16.36
CA THR A 349 -13.03 -5.04 17.56
C THR A 349 -12.20 -6.27 17.91
N GLU A 350 -12.49 -7.41 17.31
CA GLU A 350 -11.86 -8.70 17.63
C GLU A 350 -10.38 -8.74 17.21
N GLY A 351 -9.99 -7.99 16.22
CA GLY A 351 -8.61 -7.86 15.75
C GLY A 351 -8.00 -9.13 15.14
N ASP A 352 -8.77 -10.19 14.96
CA ASP A 352 -8.33 -11.48 14.44
C ASP A 352 -8.46 -11.60 12.91
N CYS A 353 -8.05 -12.74 12.36
CA CYS A 353 -8.16 -13.01 10.93
C CYS A 353 -9.60 -12.97 10.44
N PHE A 354 -10.56 -13.41 11.27
CA PHE A 354 -11.97 -13.44 10.89
C PHE A 354 -12.55 -12.03 10.80
N ALA A 355 -12.23 -11.16 11.78
CA ALA A 355 -12.63 -9.75 11.74
C ALA A 355 -12.06 -9.03 10.50
N ARG A 356 -10.77 -9.26 10.17
CA ARG A 356 -10.16 -8.72 8.94
C ARG A 356 -10.84 -9.20 7.66
N TYR A 357 -11.32 -10.44 7.65
CA TYR A 357 -12.12 -10.98 6.56
C TYR A 357 -13.48 -10.28 6.48
N LEU A 358 -14.21 -10.19 7.59
CA LEU A 358 -15.55 -9.58 7.64
C LEU A 358 -15.53 -8.11 7.23
N VAL A 359 -14.55 -7.31 7.68
CA VAL A 359 -14.41 -5.91 7.25
C VAL A 359 -14.44 -5.81 5.74
N ARG A 360 -13.69 -6.64 5.03
CA ARG A 360 -13.60 -6.57 3.56
C ARG A 360 -14.88 -7.02 2.87
N MET A 361 -15.56 -8.02 3.43
CA MET A 361 -16.85 -8.47 2.88
C MET A 361 -17.93 -7.40 3.03
N ASP A 362 -17.99 -6.76 4.19
CA ASP A 362 -18.96 -5.69 4.43
C ASP A 362 -18.60 -4.41 3.67
N GLU A 363 -17.31 -4.15 3.44
CA GLU A 363 -16.86 -3.03 2.58
C GLU A 363 -17.29 -3.22 1.13
N ILE A 364 -17.40 -4.45 0.61
CA ILE A 364 -18.00 -4.67 -0.72
C ILE A 364 -19.42 -4.13 -0.75
N MET A 365 -20.22 -4.41 0.29
CA MET A 365 -21.60 -3.93 0.37
C MET A 365 -21.68 -2.40 0.45
N GLU A 366 -20.79 -1.78 1.24
CA GLU A 366 -20.75 -0.31 1.33
C GLU A 366 -20.25 0.33 0.03
N SER A 367 -19.29 -0.27 -0.67
CA SER A 367 -18.85 0.17 -2.00
C SER A 367 -20.01 0.13 -3.01
N LEU A 368 -20.82 -0.94 -2.99
CA LEU A 368 -22.03 -1.02 -3.82
C LEU A 368 -23.05 0.08 -3.46
N ASN A 369 -23.23 0.39 -2.16
CA ASN A 369 -24.10 1.48 -1.71
C ASN A 369 -23.61 2.84 -2.20
N ILE A 370 -22.30 3.10 -2.17
CA ILE A 370 -21.70 4.32 -2.68
C ILE A 370 -21.94 4.45 -4.19
N ILE A 371 -21.62 3.40 -4.95
CA ILE A 371 -21.79 3.38 -6.40
C ILE A 371 -23.26 3.61 -6.78
N GLU A 372 -24.20 2.97 -6.10
CA GLU A 372 -25.63 3.09 -6.36
C GLU A 372 -26.15 4.54 -6.17
N GLN A 373 -25.63 5.29 -5.19
CA GLN A 373 -25.96 6.69 -4.98
C GLN A 373 -25.40 7.60 -6.08
N LEU A 374 -24.28 7.24 -6.69
CA LEU A 374 -23.57 8.08 -7.65
C LEU A 374 -23.93 7.80 -9.11
N ILE A 375 -24.20 6.55 -9.47
CA ILE A 375 -24.24 6.09 -10.86
C ILE A 375 -25.31 6.77 -11.73
N ASP A 376 -26.43 7.18 -11.13
CA ASP A 376 -27.50 7.90 -11.81
C ASP A 376 -27.35 9.42 -11.79
N ASN A 377 -26.42 9.91 -10.99
CA ASN A 377 -26.24 11.32 -10.71
C ASN A 377 -24.94 11.90 -11.29
N ILE A 378 -24.27 11.17 -12.21
CA ILE A 378 -23.04 11.63 -12.84
C ILE A 378 -23.35 12.91 -13.64
N PRO A 379 -22.79 14.08 -13.27
CA PRO A 379 -23.09 15.33 -13.97
C PRO A 379 -22.51 15.33 -15.40
N GLU A 380 -23.10 16.13 -16.25
CA GLU A 380 -22.51 16.46 -17.55
C GLU A 380 -21.33 17.42 -17.36
N GLY A 381 -20.36 17.35 -18.26
CA GLY A 381 -19.18 18.21 -18.22
C GLY A 381 -17.96 17.61 -18.89
N PRO A 382 -16.85 18.32 -18.89
CA PRO A 382 -15.60 17.79 -19.44
C PRO A 382 -15.06 16.66 -18.56
N TYR A 383 -14.56 15.61 -19.20
CA TYR A 383 -13.85 14.51 -18.53
C TYR A 383 -12.37 14.81 -18.32
N GLN A 384 -11.86 15.91 -18.90
CA GLN A 384 -10.48 16.35 -18.74
C GLN A 384 -10.38 17.86 -18.91
N GLU A 385 -9.64 18.52 -18.04
CA GLU A 385 -9.28 19.92 -18.13
C GLU A 385 -8.18 20.17 -19.18
N LYS A 386 -8.15 21.35 -19.74
CA LYS A 386 -7.10 21.72 -20.70
C LYS A 386 -5.77 21.91 -19.97
N MET A 387 -4.86 20.98 -20.17
CA MET A 387 -3.54 21.02 -19.54
C MET A 387 -2.47 21.61 -20.47
N LYS A 388 -1.48 22.28 -19.88
CA LYS A 388 -0.29 22.69 -20.64
C LYS A 388 0.52 21.44 -21.01
N PRO A 389 1.17 21.42 -22.19
CA PRO A 389 1.99 20.28 -22.62
C PRO A 389 3.15 19.95 -21.67
N ILE A 390 3.67 20.95 -20.97
CA ILE A 390 4.72 20.79 -19.96
C ILE A 390 4.15 21.21 -18.62
N ILE A 391 4.09 20.24 -17.71
CA ILE A 391 3.66 20.44 -16.32
C ILE A 391 4.88 20.80 -15.50
N ARG A 392 4.80 21.91 -14.76
CA ARG A 392 5.78 22.33 -13.76
C ARG A 392 5.03 22.59 -12.46
N VAL A 393 5.31 21.80 -11.45
CA VAL A 393 4.72 21.99 -10.14
C VAL A 393 5.50 23.09 -9.41
N PRO A 394 4.83 24.07 -8.78
CA PRO A 394 5.50 25.12 -8.00
C PRO A 394 6.44 24.52 -6.92
N GLU A 395 7.43 25.30 -6.52
CA GLU A 395 8.31 24.92 -5.42
C GLU A 395 7.50 24.75 -4.13
N GLY A 396 7.75 23.65 -3.41
CA GLY A 396 7.07 23.34 -2.15
C GLY A 396 6.92 21.87 -1.88
N SER A 397 6.39 21.57 -0.69
CA SER A 397 6.07 20.22 -0.21
C SER A 397 4.55 20.02 -0.23
N TYR A 398 4.10 18.98 -0.86
CA TYR A 398 2.68 18.67 -1.04
C TYR A 398 2.37 17.24 -0.60
N TYR A 399 1.15 17.04 -0.10
CA TYR A 399 0.68 15.74 0.33
C TYR A 399 -0.78 15.53 -0.08
N ALA A 400 -1.08 14.33 -0.56
CA ALA A 400 -2.44 13.84 -0.75
C ALA A 400 -2.50 12.36 -0.38
N ALA A 401 -3.66 11.91 0.08
CA ALA A 401 -3.90 10.52 0.40
C ALA A 401 -5.30 10.11 -0.04
N VAL A 402 -5.46 8.83 -0.35
CA VAL A 402 -6.73 8.17 -0.65
C VAL A 402 -6.88 6.94 0.22
N GLU A 403 -8.11 6.48 0.42
CA GLU A 403 -8.37 5.16 1.00
C GLU A 403 -8.23 4.11 -0.09
N GLY A 404 -7.09 3.45 -0.15
CA GLY A 404 -6.90 2.28 -0.99
C GLY A 404 -7.68 1.07 -0.45
N SER A 405 -7.84 0.04 -1.25
CA SER A 405 -8.53 -1.20 -0.84
C SER A 405 -7.86 -1.93 0.34
N ARG A 406 -6.58 -1.66 0.59
CA ARG A 406 -5.80 -2.22 1.72
C ARG A 406 -5.53 -1.23 2.83
N GLY A 407 -5.86 0.04 2.64
CA GLY A 407 -5.67 1.12 3.60
C GLY A 407 -5.23 2.43 2.95
N GLU A 408 -4.76 3.36 3.76
CA GLU A 408 -4.30 4.66 3.29
C GLU A 408 -3.15 4.51 2.30
N PHE A 409 -3.32 5.07 1.10
CA PHE A 409 -2.24 5.29 0.15
C PHE A 409 -1.94 6.78 0.08
N GLY A 410 -0.73 7.16 0.48
CA GLY A 410 -0.31 8.56 0.55
C GLY A 410 0.81 8.88 -0.43
N VAL A 411 0.78 10.08 -0.98
CA VAL A 411 1.81 10.61 -1.88
C VAL A 411 2.37 11.89 -1.28
N PHE A 412 3.66 11.91 -1.02
CA PHE A 412 4.41 13.11 -0.64
C PHE A 412 5.26 13.55 -1.83
N LEU A 413 5.10 14.81 -2.22
CA LEU A 413 5.80 15.41 -3.34
C LEU A 413 6.60 16.62 -2.85
N GLU A 414 7.91 16.62 -3.12
CA GLU A 414 8.78 17.78 -3.01
C GLU A 414 9.14 18.28 -4.39
N SER A 415 8.87 19.54 -4.68
CA SER A 415 9.13 20.20 -5.96
C SER A 415 10.03 21.39 -5.80
N GLN A 416 10.92 21.62 -6.79
CA GLN A 416 11.78 22.79 -6.95
C GLN A 416 11.37 23.68 -8.14
N GLY A 417 10.12 23.55 -8.63
CA GLY A 417 9.63 24.34 -9.76
C GLY A 417 9.95 23.76 -11.13
N ASP A 418 10.59 22.59 -11.19
CA ASP A 418 10.97 21.92 -12.44
C ASP A 418 9.87 21.07 -13.04
N LYS A 419 10.14 20.51 -14.23
CA LYS A 419 9.26 19.56 -14.96
C LYS A 419 9.29 18.15 -14.36
N THR A 420 10.22 17.87 -13.46
CA THR A 420 10.42 16.60 -12.77
C THR A 420 10.32 16.81 -11.25
N PRO A 421 9.83 15.86 -10.49
CA PRO A 421 9.82 15.98 -9.02
C PRO A 421 11.25 15.96 -8.47
N TYR A 422 11.53 16.79 -7.45
CA TYR A 422 12.77 16.66 -6.70
C TYR A 422 12.76 15.39 -5.85
N ARG A 423 11.62 15.07 -5.22
CA ARG A 423 11.37 13.84 -4.47
C ARG A 423 9.90 13.45 -4.61
N LEU A 424 9.66 12.20 -4.86
CA LEU A 424 8.33 11.59 -4.77
C LEU A 424 8.43 10.40 -3.82
N HIS A 425 7.65 10.42 -2.74
CA HIS A 425 7.60 9.34 -1.77
C HIS A 425 6.19 8.81 -1.65
N TYR A 426 6.08 7.48 -1.57
CA TYR A 426 4.80 6.79 -1.46
C TYR A 426 4.67 6.09 -0.11
N ARG A 427 3.65 6.45 0.63
CA ARG A 427 3.17 5.63 1.73
C ARG A 427 2.28 4.56 1.12
N ALA A 428 2.83 3.37 0.96
CA ALA A 428 2.10 2.22 0.41
C ALA A 428 1.10 1.65 1.42
N THR A 429 0.14 0.87 0.91
CA THR A 429 -0.94 0.26 1.71
C THR A 429 -0.55 -1.08 2.34
N GLY A 430 0.62 -1.62 2.00
CA GLY A 430 1.10 -2.92 2.47
C GLY A 430 1.98 -2.85 3.69
#